data_4276d533cc034b2311139ae1e81c2335
#
_entry.id   4276d533cc034b2311139ae1e81c2335
#
_cell.length_a   1.000
_cell.length_b   1.000
_cell.length_c   1.000
_cell.angle_alpha   90.00
_cell.angle_beta   90.00
_cell.angle_gamma   90.00
#
_symmetry.space_group_name_H-M   'P 1'
#
loop_
_entity.id
_entity.type
_entity.pdbx_description
1 polymer ?
#
loop_
_entity_poly.entity_id
_entity_poly.type
_entity_poly.pdbx_seq_one_letter_code
_entity_poly.pdbx_strand_id
1 'polypeptide(L)'
;MSEIVKSMRQITKENEGIQVYVFMSRAAQQVLRLYGLTKDLENVSNKIFLEIDANRTEPFYYLPGALQVGKFKLFLICPATANTVAKIVNGIADTLITNAAAQAAKANVPIYIYPVDSAEDNLTTTLPDGSKLQLTMRKIDIENARRLSTMENFNVFTNIAVLKEIIDNHP
;
A
#
# COMPACT_ATOMS: atom_id res chain seq x y z
N MET A 1 1.11 -1.97 10.51
CA MET A 1 1.92 -0.81 10.03
C MET A 1 3.38 -0.91 10.44
N SER A 2 3.70 -1.06 11.74
CA SER A 2 5.09 -1.13 12.24
C SER A 2 5.92 -2.24 11.58
N GLU A 3 5.37 -3.44 11.43
CA GLU A 3 6.06 -4.56 10.77
C GLU A 3 6.39 -4.27 9.30
N ILE A 4 5.45 -3.65 8.58
CA ILE A 4 5.66 -3.28 7.17
C ILE A 4 6.85 -2.33 7.05
N VAL A 5 6.88 -1.26 7.86
CA VAL A 5 7.97 -0.28 7.83
C VAL A 5 9.30 -0.92 8.21
N LYS A 6 9.34 -1.81 9.21
CA LYS A 6 10.54 -2.55 9.61
C LYS A 6 11.04 -3.47 8.49
N SER A 7 10.14 -4.24 7.87
CA SER A 7 10.50 -5.14 6.77
C SER A 7 11.04 -4.35 5.58
N MET A 8 10.37 -3.27 5.17
CA MET A 8 10.85 -2.41 4.08
C MET A 8 12.21 -1.79 4.38
N ARG A 9 12.43 -1.31 5.61
CA ARG A 9 13.73 -0.78 6.03
C ARG A 9 14.86 -1.82 5.94
N GLN A 10 14.57 -3.06 6.32
CA GLN A 10 15.54 -4.15 6.21
C GLN A 10 15.87 -4.43 4.73
N ILE A 11 14.84 -4.58 3.90
CA ILE A 11 14.99 -4.87 2.47
C ILE A 11 15.80 -3.78 1.78
N THR A 12 15.51 -2.51 2.02
CA THR A 12 16.25 -1.39 1.41
C THR A 12 17.70 -1.30 1.88
N LYS A 13 18.01 -1.75 3.07
CA LYS A 13 19.40 -1.83 3.55
C LYS A 13 20.19 -2.98 2.94
N GLU A 14 19.52 -4.10 2.67
CA GLU A 14 20.15 -5.29 2.10
C GLU A 14 20.35 -5.17 0.58
N ASN A 15 19.60 -4.28 -0.08
CA ASN A 15 19.56 -4.12 -1.53
C ASN A 15 19.88 -2.66 -1.94
N GLU A 16 21.14 -2.30 -2.01
CA GLU A 16 21.60 -0.94 -2.36
C GLU A 16 21.16 -0.45 -3.76
N GLY A 17 20.83 -1.38 -4.67
CA GLY A 17 20.39 -1.08 -6.03
C GLY A 17 18.92 -0.69 -6.14
N ILE A 18 18.10 -0.93 -5.12
CA ILE A 18 16.66 -0.69 -5.16
C ILE A 18 16.33 0.76 -4.81
N GLN A 19 15.62 1.45 -5.70
CA GLN A 19 15.05 2.77 -5.42
C GLN A 19 13.59 2.66 -5.01
N VAL A 20 13.28 3.01 -3.78
CA VAL A 20 11.92 3.01 -3.23
C VAL A 20 11.36 4.43 -3.26
N TYR A 21 10.18 4.59 -3.85
CA TYR A 21 9.37 5.82 -3.82
C TYR A 21 8.15 5.56 -2.96
N VAL A 22 7.93 6.37 -1.96
CA VAL A 22 6.79 6.23 -1.03
C VAL A 22 5.74 7.29 -1.35
N PHE A 23 4.52 6.83 -1.61
CA PHE A 23 3.36 7.70 -1.82
C PHE A 23 2.36 7.48 -0.70
N MET A 24 2.07 8.51 0.07
CA MET A 24 1.22 8.41 1.24
C MET A 24 -0.14 9.07 1.03
N SER A 25 -1.21 8.30 1.24
CA SER A 25 -2.55 8.85 1.38
C SER A 25 -2.67 9.71 2.66
N ARG A 26 -3.69 10.58 2.72
CA ARG A 26 -4.00 11.35 3.93
C ARG A 26 -4.20 10.47 5.16
N ALA A 27 -4.91 9.35 4.99
CA ALA A 27 -5.12 8.39 6.08
C ALA A 27 -3.81 7.76 6.56
N ALA A 28 -2.92 7.36 5.63
CA ALA A 28 -1.61 6.81 5.98
C ALA A 28 -0.77 7.78 6.80
N GLN A 29 -0.77 9.08 6.45
CA GLN A 29 -0.06 10.10 7.22
C GLN A 29 -0.56 10.22 8.65
N GLN A 30 -1.89 10.22 8.85
CA GLN A 30 -2.48 10.26 10.18
C GLN A 30 -2.08 9.05 11.02
N VAL A 31 -2.18 7.85 10.44
CA VAL A 31 -1.81 6.60 11.12
C VAL A 31 -0.32 6.60 11.50
N LEU A 32 0.56 6.96 10.57
CA LEU A 32 2.00 7.01 10.86
C LEU A 32 2.35 7.99 11.99
N ARG A 33 1.69 9.15 12.05
CA ARG A 33 1.86 10.11 13.14
C ARG A 33 1.36 9.55 14.47
N LEU A 34 0.16 8.95 14.50
CA LEU A 34 -0.43 8.37 15.70
C LEU A 34 0.43 7.25 16.30
N TYR A 35 1.08 6.46 15.47
CA TYR A 35 1.95 5.37 15.89
C TYR A 35 3.44 5.75 15.99
N GLY A 36 3.79 7.02 15.78
CA GLY A 36 5.17 7.50 15.89
C GLY A 36 6.14 6.94 14.84
N LEU A 37 5.64 6.46 13.70
CA LEU A 37 6.41 5.74 12.68
C LEU A 37 6.97 6.62 11.56
N THR A 38 6.78 7.94 11.61
CA THR A 38 7.18 8.86 10.53
C THR A 38 8.69 8.80 10.28
N LYS A 39 9.51 8.85 11.34
CA LYS A 39 10.98 8.77 11.22
C LYS A 39 11.45 7.40 10.72
N ASP A 40 10.76 6.33 11.09
CA ASP A 40 11.12 5.00 10.59
C ASP A 40 10.85 4.88 9.09
N LEU A 41 9.81 5.53 8.58
CA LEU A 41 9.52 5.56 7.15
C LEU A 41 10.56 6.37 6.38
N GLU A 42 11.09 7.46 6.93
CA GLU A 42 12.18 8.26 6.35
C GLU A 42 13.47 7.43 6.16
N ASN A 43 13.66 6.39 6.98
CA ASN A 43 14.77 5.43 6.82
C ASN A 43 14.51 4.37 5.72
N VAL A 44 13.28 4.25 5.21
CA VAL A 44 12.96 3.38 4.07
C VAL A 44 13.25 4.09 2.75
N SER A 45 12.91 5.37 2.65
CA SER A 45 13.09 6.17 1.44
C SER A 45 13.21 7.65 1.77
N ASN A 46 14.09 8.35 1.06
CA ASN A 46 14.15 9.81 1.03
C ASN A 46 13.21 10.44 0.00
N LYS A 47 12.50 9.61 -0.79
CA LYS A 47 11.56 10.03 -1.83
C LYS A 47 10.12 9.78 -1.37
N ILE A 48 9.62 10.64 -0.46
CA ILE A 48 8.30 10.53 0.14
C ILE A 48 7.40 11.65 -0.40
N PHE A 49 6.27 11.26 -0.99
CA PHE A 49 5.27 12.14 -1.60
C PHE A 49 3.95 12.05 -0.85
N LEU A 50 3.32 13.19 -0.63
CA LEU A 50 2.08 13.30 0.14
C LEU A 50 0.90 13.61 -0.78
N GLU A 51 -0.21 12.93 -0.58
CA GLU A 51 -1.46 13.21 -1.29
C GLU A 51 -2.04 14.60 -0.97
N ILE A 52 -1.65 15.20 0.18
CA ILE A 52 -2.19 16.49 0.67
C ILE A 52 -1.77 17.67 -0.20
N ASP A 53 -0.71 17.56 -0.96
CA ASP A 53 -0.26 18.60 -1.88
C ASP A 53 -1.17 18.73 -3.13
N ALA A 54 -2.47 18.51 -2.93
CA ALA A 54 -3.49 18.58 -3.97
C ALA A 54 -3.61 19.98 -4.65
N ASN A 55 -3.04 21.03 -4.04
CA ASN A 55 -2.79 22.31 -4.71
C ASN A 55 -1.50 22.32 -5.53
N ARG A 56 -0.68 21.29 -5.39
CA ARG A 56 0.44 20.96 -6.24
C ARG A 56 0.04 19.72 -7.04
N THR A 57 -0.20 19.92 -8.30
CA THR A 57 -0.66 18.90 -9.24
C THR A 57 0.34 17.74 -9.41
N GLU A 58 1.58 17.91 -8.99
CA GLU A 58 2.69 17.01 -9.28
C GLU A 58 2.60 15.60 -8.66
N PRO A 59 2.35 15.39 -7.35
CA PRO A 59 2.34 14.04 -6.80
C PRO A 59 1.16 13.20 -7.26
N PHE A 60 -0.02 13.82 -7.44
CA PHE A 60 -1.24 13.12 -7.86
C PHE A 60 -1.15 12.59 -9.30
N TYR A 61 -0.56 13.38 -10.19
CA TYR A 61 -0.39 12.98 -11.59
C TYR A 61 0.94 12.27 -11.85
N TYR A 62 1.95 12.53 -11.01
CA TYR A 62 3.27 11.93 -11.18
C TYR A 62 3.25 10.40 -11.07
N LEU A 63 2.67 9.83 -10.00
CA LEU A 63 2.66 8.38 -9.80
C LEU A 63 1.90 7.64 -10.90
N PRO A 64 0.63 7.99 -11.22
CA PRO A 64 -0.09 7.33 -12.31
C PRO A 64 0.62 7.45 -13.65
N GLY A 65 1.11 8.63 -14.01
CA GLY A 65 1.84 8.85 -15.24
C GLY A 65 3.17 8.12 -15.30
N ALA A 66 3.92 8.08 -14.20
CA ALA A 66 5.17 7.35 -14.11
C ALA A 66 4.99 5.83 -14.24
N LEU A 67 3.88 5.29 -13.72
CA LEU A 67 3.50 3.89 -13.89
C LEU A 67 3.17 3.61 -15.38
N GLN A 68 2.39 4.48 -16.02
CA GLN A 68 2.03 4.32 -17.43
C GLN A 68 3.24 4.27 -18.38
N VAL A 69 4.29 5.05 -18.09
CA VAL A 69 5.50 5.10 -18.93
C VAL A 69 6.59 4.14 -18.47
N GLY A 70 6.27 3.20 -17.57
CA GLY A 70 7.16 2.12 -17.15
C GLY A 70 8.35 2.58 -16.29
N LYS A 71 8.23 3.70 -15.57
CA LYS A 71 9.28 4.17 -14.65
C LYS A 71 9.42 3.30 -13.40
N PHE A 72 8.41 2.52 -13.07
CA PHE A 72 8.40 1.61 -11.94
C PHE A 72 8.29 0.16 -12.39
N LYS A 73 9.06 -0.71 -11.79
CA LYS A 73 9.06 -2.16 -12.03
C LYS A 73 7.96 -2.87 -11.26
N LEU A 74 7.52 -2.28 -10.16
CA LEU A 74 6.57 -2.86 -9.22
C LEU A 74 5.76 -1.74 -8.57
N PHE A 75 4.47 -1.98 -8.37
CA PHE A 75 3.61 -1.13 -7.55
C PHE A 75 3.09 -1.90 -6.34
N LEU A 76 3.51 -1.48 -5.15
CA LEU A 76 3.14 -2.10 -3.87
C LEU A 76 2.15 -1.21 -3.11
N ILE A 77 0.97 -1.74 -2.80
CA ILE A 77 -0.04 -1.10 -1.94
C ILE A 77 -0.06 -1.84 -0.60
N CYS A 78 0.67 -1.31 0.38
CA CYS A 78 0.89 -2.00 1.65
C CYS A 78 1.00 -1.00 2.81
N PRO A 79 0.01 -0.95 3.72
CA PRO A 79 -1.24 -1.70 3.71
C PRO A 79 -2.33 -1.08 2.83
N ALA A 80 -3.31 -1.89 2.39
CA ALA A 80 -4.54 -1.44 1.77
C ALA A 80 -5.72 -1.59 2.76
N THR A 81 -6.41 -0.50 3.05
CA THR A 81 -7.63 -0.53 3.86
C THR A 81 -8.81 -1.09 3.08
N ALA A 82 -9.86 -1.56 3.77
CA ALA A 82 -11.11 -2.00 3.14
C ALA A 82 -11.68 -0.98 2.15
N ASN A 83 -11.59 0.33 2.46
CA ASN A 83 -12.03 1.38 1.56
C ASN A 83 -11.22 1.41 0.24
N THR A 84 -9.90 1.26 0.32
CA THR A 84 -9.02 1.19 -0.87
C THR A 84 -9.36 -0.03 -1.71
N VAL A 85 -9.48 -1.19 -1.08
CA VAL A 85 -9.86 -2.45 -1.74
C VAL A 85 -11.22 -2.32 -2.43
N ALA A 86 -12.24 -1.82 -1.71
CA ALA A 86 -13.59 -1.63 -2.26
C ALA A 86 -13.58 -0.71 -3.49
N LYS A 87 -12.83 0.39 -3.46
CA LYS A 87 -12.71 1.30 -4.60
C LYS A 87 -12.06 0.63 -5.81
N ILE A 88 -10.94 -0.06 -5.62
CA ILE A 88 -10.24 -0.77 -6.70
C ILE A 88 -11.16 -1.80 -7.36
N VAL A 89 -11.80 -2.65 -6.55
CA VAL A 89 -12.69 -3.72 -7.02
C VAL A 89 -13.89 -3.19 -7.81
N ASN A 90 -14.37 -1.98 -7.49
CA ASN A 90 -15.48 -1.34 -8.18
C ASN A 90 -15.03 -0.31 -9.26
N GLY A 91 -13.74 -0.26 -9.59
CA GLY A 91 -13.22 0.61 -10.63
C GLY A 91 -13.22 2.10 -10.27
N ILE A 92 -13.29 2.46 -8.98
CA ILE A 92 -13.30 3.85 -8.51
C ILE A 92 -11.87 4.35 -8.35
N ALA A 93 -11.47 5.30 -9.17
CA ALA A 93 -10.10 5.82 -9.27
C ALA A 93 -10.02 7.31 -8.87
N ASP A 94 -10.58 7.67 -7.71
CA ASP A 94 -10.75 9.05 -7.23
C ASP A 94 -9.71 9.51 -6.20
N THR A 95 -8.78 8.63 -5.83
CA THR A 95 -7.65 8.95 -4.93
C THR A 95 -6.32 8.69 -5.62
N LEU A 96 -5.23 9.22 -5.06
CA LEU A 96 -3.88 8.96 -5.56
C LEU A 96 -3.62 7.46 -5.76
N ILE A 97 -3.90 6.65 -4.74
CA ILE A 97 -3.61 5.21 -4.76
C ILE A 97 -4.51 4.45 -5.73
N THR A 98 -5.81 4.73 -5.74
CA THR A 98 -6.76 4.03 -6.62
C THR A 98 -6.58 4.41 -8.08
N ASN A 99 -6.25 5.67 -8.38
CA ASN A 99 -5.89 6.09 -9.74
C ASN A 99 -4.56 5.44 -10.17
N ALA A 100 -3.55 5.42 -9.30
CA ALA A 100 -2.29 4.74 -9.58
C ALA A 100 -2.49 3.25 -9.88
N ALA A 101 -3.34 2.55 -9.10
CA ALA A 101 -3.67 1.15 -9.33
C ALA A 101 -4.33 0.93 -10.71
N ALA A 102 -5.28 1.80 -11.07
CA ALA A 102 -5.94 1.74 -12.37
C ALA A 102 -4.95 1.96 -13.54
N GLN A 103 -4.00 2.87 -13.40
CA GLN A 103 -3.00 3.14 -14.45
C GLN A 103 -1.92 2.07 -14.51
N ALA A 104 -1.48 1.53 -13.35
CA ALA A 104 -0.55 0.42 -13.29
C ALA A 104 -1.13 -0.84 -13.99
N ALA A 105 -2.40 -1.17 -13.72
CA ALA A 105 -3.08 -2.28 -14.37
C ALA A 105 -3.13 -2.12 -15.91
N LYS A 106 -3.44 -0.91 -16.41
CA LYS A 106 -3.45 -0.62 -17.85
C LYS A 106 -2.06 -0.71 -18.49
N ALA A 107 -1.02 -0.44 -17.73
CA ALA A 107 0.37 -0.48 -18.19
C ALA A 107 1.05 -1.85 -17.96
N ASN A 108 0.32 -2.84 -17.46
CA ASN A 108 0.84 -4.16 -17.09
C ASN A 108 2.01 -4.11 -16.09
N VAL A 109 2.04 -3.07 -15.23
CA VAL A 109 2.97 -3.02 -14.10
C VAL A 109 2.47 -3.98 -13.02
N PRO A 110 3.29 -4.91 -12.51
CA PRO A 110 2.88 -5.81 -11.45
C PRO A 110 2.39 -5.04 -10.21
N ILE A 111 1.19 -5.33 -9.74
CA ILE A 111 0.60 -4.73 -8.56
C ILE A 111 0.50 -5.77 -7.46
N TYR A 112 1.10 -5.47 -6.31
CA TYR A 112 0.99 -6.29 -5.10
C TYR A 112 0.22 -5.53 -4.03
N ILE A 113 -0.76 -6.20 -3.42
CA ILE A 113 -1.63 -5.56 -2.43
C ILE A 113 -1.68 -6.40 -1.15
N TYR A 114 -1.50 -5.72 -0.02
CA TYR A 114 -1.68 -6.26 1.32
C TYR A 114 -2.96 -5.70 1.96
N PRO A 115 -4.13 -6.38 1.82
CA PRO A 115 -5.37 -5.96 2.46
C PRO A 115 -5.33 -6.28 3.96
N VAL A 116 -5.62 -5.31 4.81
CA VAL A 116 -5.57 -5.48 6.28
C VAL A 116 -6.92 -5.89 6.88
N ASP A 117 -8.01 -5.67 6.17
CA ASP A 117 -9.38 -5.92 6.64
C ASP A 117 -10.00 -7.11 5.90
N SER A 118 -9.23 -8.20 5.71
CA SER A 118 -9.62 -9.36 4.89
C SER A 118 -9.83 -10.65 5.67
N ALA A 119 -9.57 -10.65 6.98
CA ALA A 119 -9.72 -11.84 7.82
C ALA A 119 -11.21 -12.16 8.06
N GLU A 120 -11.55 -13.46 8.06
CA GLU A 120 -12.91 -13.92 8.36
C GLU A 120 -13.21 -13.90 9.86
N ASP A 121 -12.17 -13.95 10.68
CA ASP A 121 -12.27 -13.94 12.13
C ASP A 121 -12.15 -12.53 12.72
N ASN A 122 -12.52 -12.40 14.00
CA ASN A 122 -12.35 -11.17 14.74
C ASN A 122 -10.86 -10.75 14.77
N LEU A 123 -10.60 -9.55 14.31
CA LEU A 123 -9.26 -8.98 14.30
C LEU A 123 -8.98 -8.25 15.63
N THR A 124 -7.90 -8.60 16.30
CA THR A 124 -7.41 -7.83 17.43
C THR A 124 -6.32 -6.87 16.97
N THR A 125 -6.59 -5.57 17.04
CA THR A 125 -5.60 -4.53 16.76
C THR A 125 -5.08 -3.90 18.05
N THR A 126 -3.85 -3.36 17.99
CA THR A 126 -3.26 -2.60 19.11
C THR A 126 -3.38 -1.13 18.81
N LEU A 127 -4.00 -0.37 19.70
CA LEU A 127 -4.13 1.09 19.60
C LEU A 127 -2.80 1.79 19.97
N PRO A 128 -2.64 3.08 19.63
CA PRO A 128 -1.42 3.83 19.94
C PRO A 128 -1.05 3.89 21.43
N ASP A 129 -2.05 3.80 22.33
CA ASP A 129 -1.89 3.75 23.79
C ASP A 129 -1.52 2.36 24.32
N GLY A 130 -1.40 1.36 23.42
CA GLY A 130 -1.09 -0.03 23.77
C GLY A 130 -2.29 -0.90 24.10
N SER A 131 -3.48 -0.34 24.21
CA SER A 131 -4.71 -1.10 24.45
C SER A 131 -5.09 -1.99 23.28
N LYS A 132 -5.89 -3.03 23.53
CA LYS A 132 -6.35 -3.98 22.50
C LYS A 132 -7.80 -3.66 22.12
N LEU A 133 -8.05 -3.60 20.82
CA LEU A 133 -9.38 -3.42 20.26
C LEU A 133 -9.72 -4.64 19.39
N GLN A 134 -10.87 -5.27 19.67
CA GLN A 134 -11.43 -6.30 18.82
C GLN A 134 -12.35 -5.66 17.76
N LEU A 135 -12.14 -6.04 16.51
CA LEU A 135 -12.93 -5.59 15.37
C LEU A 135 -13.54 -6.79 14.67
N THR A 136 -14.83 -6.68 14.34
CA THR A 136 -15.51 -7.63 13.48
C THR A 136 -15.54 -7.08 12.06
N MET A 137 -14.99 -7.83 11.10
CA MET A 137 -14.95 -7.40 9.71
C MET A 137 -16.35 -7.47 9.09
N ARG A 138 -16.69 -6.47 8.29
CA ARG A 138 -17.95 -6.51 7.52
C ARG A 138 -17.85 -7.55 6.42
N LYS A 139 -18.94 -8.29 6.18
CA LYS A 139 -18.98 -9.29 5.09
C LYS A 139 -18.57 -8.71 3.74
N ILE A 140 -19.02 -7.49 3.44
CA ILE A 140 -18.66 -6.80 2.19
C ILE A 140 -17.16 -6.55 2.04
N ASP A 141 -16.43 -6.30 3.15
CA ASP A 141 -14.98 -6.07 3.10
C ASP A 141 -14.25 -7.39 2.75
N ILE A 142 -14.68 -8.49 3.36
CA ILE A 142 -14.16 -9.83 3.07
C ILE A 142 -14.46 -10.22 1.60
N GLU A 143 -15.69 -9.98 1.13
CA GLU A 143 -16.08 -10.24 -0.26
C GLU A 143 -15.24 -9.41 -1.25
N ASN A 144 -15.03 -8.14 -0.97
CA ASN A 144 -14.19 -7.28 -1.81
C ASN A 144 -12.73 -7.76 -1.84
N ALA A 145 -12.17 -8.21 -0.71
CA ALA A 145 -10.83 -8.77 -0.67
C ALA A 145 -10.72 -10.06 -1.51
N ARG A 146 -11.73 -10.93 -1.47
CA ARG A 146 -11.82 -12.12 -2.34
C ARG A 146 -11.93 -11.76 -3.81
N ARG A 147 -12.80 -10.80 -4.17
CA ARG A 147 -12.91 -10.31 -5.55
C ARG A 147 -11.58 -9.75 -6.06
N LEU A 148 -10.88 -8.98 -5.22
CA LEU A 148 -9.57 -8.43 -5.56
C LEU A 148 -8.57 -9.53 -5.95
N SER A 149 -8.55 -10.66 -5.23
CA SER A 149 -7.64 -11.77 -5.51
C SER A 149 -7.92 -12.50 -6.82
N THR A 150 -9.07 -12.27 -7.44
CA THR A 150 -9.44 -12.84 -8.75
C THR A 150 -9.28 -11.85 -9.90
N MET A 151 -8.94 -10.59 -9.60
CA MET A 151 -8.76 -9.57 -10.63
C MET A 151 -7.41 -9.73 -11.33
N GLU A 152 -7.43 -9.61 -12.65
CA GLU A 152 -6.23 -9.61 -13.46
C GLU A 152 -5.28 -8.45 -13.05
N ASN A 153 -3.98 -8.67 -13.10
CA ASN A 153 -2.91 -7.74 -12.72
C ASN A 153 -2.80 -7.40 -11.22
N PHE A 154 -3.62 -7.98 -10.33
CA PHE A 154 -3.54 -7.77 -8.89
C PHE A 154 -3.09 -9.03 -8.17
N ASN A 155 -1.98 -8.94 -7.46
CA ASN A 155 -1.41 -10.01 -6.65
C ASN A 155 -1.67 -9.71 -5.18
N VAL A 156 -2.57 -10.44 -4.56
CA VAL A 156 -2.91 -10.28 -3.14
C VAL A 156 -2.00 -11.16 -2.29
N PHE A 157 -1.42 -10.59 -1.25
CA PHE A 157 -0.66 -11.32 -0.24
C PHE A 157 -1.14 -10.94 1.16
N THR A 158 -1.01 -11.89 2.10
CA THR A 158 -1.52 -11.76 3.48
C THR A 158 -0.43 -11.94 4.53
N ASN A 159 0.80 -12.24 4.10
CA ASN A 159 1.95 -12.41 4.98
C ASN A 159 3.05 -11.40 4.61
N ILE A 160 3.42 -10.55 5.57
CA ILE A 160 4.48 -9.55 5.37
C ILE A 160 5.86 -10.17 5.11
N ALA A 161 6.10 -11.40 5.58
CA ALA A 161 7.37 -12.08 5.36
C ALA A 161 7.72 -12.29 3.86
N VAL A 162 6.70 -12.34 2.98
CA VAL A 162 6.94 -12.51 1.52
C VAL A 162 7.36 -11.23 0.81
N LEU A 163 7.37 -10.05 1.49
CA LEU A 163 7.76 -8.78 0.86
C LEU A 163 9.14 -8.81 0.23
N LYS A 164 10.09 -9.47 0.88
CA LYS A 164 11.45 -9.60 0.35
C LYS A 164 11.45 -10.36 -0.97
N GLU A 165 10.79 -11.50 -1.02
CA GLU A 165 10.67 -12.32 -2.24
C GLU A 165 9.97 -11.54 -3.37
N ILE A 166 8.89 -10.81 -3.04
CA ILE A 166 8.20 -9.97 -4.03
C ILE A 166 9.16 -8.96 -4.65
N ILE A 167 9.97 -8.28 -3.84
CA ILE A 167 10.88 -7.24 -4.30
C ILE A 167 12.06 -7.86 -5.07
N ASP A 168 12.64 -8.95 -4.58
CA ASP A 168 13.78 -9.63 -5.23
C ASP A 168 13.43 -10.17 -6.62
N ASN A 169 12.15 -10.52 -6.85
CA ASN A 169 11.65 -10.97 -8.15
C ASN A 169 11.43 -9.83 -9.17
N HIS A 170 11.61 -8.56 -8.76
CA HIS A 170 11.42 -7.37 -9.62
C HIS A 170 12.59 -6.39 -9.51
N PRO A 171 13.80 -6.79 -9.89
CA PRO A 171 15.02 -6.00 -9.77
C PRO A 171 15.06 -4.75 -10.68
#